data_6af4ce58aaf33edc8c30c9523d41d939
#
_entry.id   6af4ce58aaf33edc8c30c9523d41d939
#
_cell.length_a   1.000
_cell.length_b   1.000
_cell.length_c   1.000
_cell.angle_alpha   90.00
_cell.angle_beta   90.00
_cell.angle_gamma   90.00
#
_symmetry.space_group_name_H-M   'P 1'
#
loop_
_entity.id
_entity.type
_entity.pdbx_description
1 polymer ?
#
loop_
_entity_poly.entity_id
_entity_poly.type
_entity_poly.pdbx_seq_one_letter_code
_entity_poly.pdbx_strand_id
1 'polypeptide(L)'
;MKKVFLIYGHYDDKSFNSAIKDTFILNAEKKGHSVDCVDLYKEKFNPVFAGEEPDEIVLNHRKRIEKCNVIVLIAPIWNFRMPAIVEGWIDKV
;
A
#
# COMPACT_ATOMS: atom_id res chain seq x y z
N MET A 1 -11.04 -17.50 -5.23
CA MET A 1 -9.88 -16.60 -5.40
C MET A 1 -10.22 -15.20 -4.97
N LYS A 2 -9.35 -14.56 -4.20
CA LYS A 2 -9.48 -13.15 -3.81
C LYS A 2 -8.49 -12.30 -4.58
N LYS A 3 -8.86 -11.06 -4.82
CA LYS A 3 -7.95 -10.03 -5.38
C LYS A 3 -7.60 -9.07 -4.25
N VAL A 4 -6.31 -9.02 -3.90
CA VAL A 4 -5.80 -8.26 -2.77
C VAL A 4 -5.08 -7.02 -3.27
N PHE A 5 -5.41 -5.87 -2.70
CA PHE A 5 -4.62 -4.65 -2.89
C PHE A 5 -3.77 -4.45 -1.64
N LEU A 6 -2.44 -4.56 -1.79
CA LEU A 6 -1.51 -4.46 -0.68
C LEU A 6 -0.76 -3.13 -0.75
N ILE A 7 -0.86 -2.35 0.31
CA ILE A 7 -0.13 -1.09 0.45
C ILE A 7 1.04 -1.31 1.39
N TYR A 8 2.26 -1.11 0.90
CA TYR A 8 3.48 -1.24 1.68
C TYR A 8 4.04 0.15 1.97
N GLY A 9 4.21 0.46 3.26
CA GLY A 9 4.65 1.78 3.71
C GLY A 9 5.86 1.75 4.62
N HIS A 10 7.03 1.28 4.10
CA HIS A 10 8.29 1.36 4.80
C HIS A 10 9.39 1.77 3.81
N TYR A 11 10.35 2.57 4.28
CA TYR A 11 11.40 3.09 3.41
C TYR A 11 12.48 2.05 3.08
N ASP A 12 12.60 0.98 3.86
CA ASP A 12 13.64 -0.03 3.71
C ASP A 12 13.04 -1.34 3.21
N ASP A 13 13.52 -1.81 2.06
CA ASP A 13 13.06 -3.08 1.47
C ASP A 13 13.72 -4.32 2.11
N LYS A 14 14.60 -4.11 3.09
CA LYS A 14 15.23 -5.17 3.87
C LYS A 14 14.75 -5.18 5.32
N SER A 15 13.67 -4.50 5.61
CA SER A 15 13.10 -4.42 6.96
C SER A 15 12.30 -5.66 7.32
N PHE A 16 11.94 -5.78 8.59
CA PHE A 16 11.00 -6.81 9.05
C PHE A 16 9.65 -6.68 8.34
N ASN A 17 9.19 -5.44 8.13
CA ASN A 17 7.97 -5.18 7.37
C ASN A 17 8.06 -5.71 5.94
N SER A 18 9.21 -5.58 5.29
CA SER A 18 9.43 -6.11 3.96
C SER A 18 9.35 -7.64 3.96
N ALA A 19 9.91 -8.29 4.97
CA ALA A 19 9.82 -9.75 5.11
C ALA A 19 8.35 -10.20 5.28
N ILE A 20 7.57 -9.47 6.07
CA ILE A 20 6.14 -9.75 6.24
C ILE A 20 5.42 -9.60 4.90
N LYS A 21 5.69 -8.53 4.17
CA LYS A 21 5.09 -8.28 2.86
C LYS A 21 5.40 -9.42 1.89
N ASP A 22 6.66 -9.81 1.77
CA ASP A 22 7.09 -10.85 0.84
C ASP A 22 6.47 -12.20 1.20
N THR A 23 6.42 -12.53 2.48
CA THR A 23 5.81 -13.76 2.96
C THR A 23 4.31 -13.78 2.69
N PHE A 24 3.64 -12.66 2.92
CA PHE A 24 2.21 -12.54 2.64
C PHE A 24 1.92 -12.78 1.15
N ILE A 25 2.66 -12.11 0.27
CA ILE A 25 2.46 -12.23 -1.18
C ILE A 25 2.68 -13.69 -1.62
N LEU A 26 3.78 -14.29 -1.18
CA LEU A 26 4.11 -15.66 -1.53
C LEU A 26 2.99 -16.63 -1.14
N ASN A 27 2.53 -16.53 0.10
CA ASN A 27 1.50 -17.46 0.61
C ASN A 27 0.12 -17.19 -0.02
N ALA A 28 -0.23 -15.94 -0.27
CA ALA A 28 -1.49 -15.61 -0.92
C ALA A 28 -1.51 -16.19 -2.35
N GLU A 29 -0.42 -16.02 -3.09
CA GLU A 29 -0.33 -16.52 -4.46
C GLU A 29 -0.32 -18.05 -4.52
N LYS A 30 0.33 -18.70 -3.55
CA LYS A 30 0.30 -20.18 -3.45
C LYS A 30 -1.12 -20.71 -3.25
N LYS A 31 -1.99 -19.94 -2.60
CA LYS A 31 -3.39 -20.32 -2.37
C LYS A 31 -4.32 -19.88 -3.50
N GLY A 32 -3.77 -19.36 -4.58
CA GLY A 32 -4.54 -18.98 -5.77
C GLY A 32 -5.12 -17.58 -5.72
N HIS A 33 -4.71 -16.74 -4.77
CA HIS A 33 -5.12 -15.33 -4.72
C HIS A 33 -4.17 -14.48 -5.53
N SER A 34 -4.64 -13.35 -6.05
CA SER A 34 -3.79 -12.37 -6.72
C SER A 34 -3.51 -11.19 -5.78
N VAL A 35 -2.29 -10.67 -5.84
CA VAL A 35 -1.88 -9.53 -5.02
C VAL A 35 -1.37 -8.42 -5.91
N ASP A 36 -2.01 -7.26 -5.81
CA ASP A 36 -1.57 -6.03 -6.47
C ASP A 36 -0.91 -5.18 -5.38
N CYS A 37 0.40 -5.07 -5.42
CA CYS A 37 1.18 -4.41 -4.38
C CYS A 37 1.66 -3.04 -4.83
N VAL A 38 1.49 -2.03 -3.98
CA VAL A 38 2.08 -0.70 -4.18
C VAL A 38 3.06 -0.42 -3.04
N ASP A 39 4.24 0.09 -3.40
CA ASP A 39 5.26 0.52 -2.45
C ASP A 39 5.29 2.05 -2.47
N LEU A 40 4.74 2.67 -1.44
CA LEU A 40 4.55 4.12 -1.40
C LEU A 40 5.87 4.89 -1.45
N TYR A 41 6.92 4.36 -0.82
CA TYR A 41 8.23 5.02 -0.84
C TYR A 41 8.89 4.92 -2.21
N LYS A 42 8.82 3.74 -2.86
CA LYS A 42 9.40 3.57 -4.20
C LYS A 42 8.66 4.40 -5.25
N GLU A 43 7.35 4.54 -5.11
CA GLU A 43 6.56 5.37 -6.02
C GLU A 43 6.70 6.86 -5.70
N LYS A 44 7.37 7.20 -4.61
CA LYS A 44 7.52 8.58 -4.15
C LYS A 44 6.16 9.27 -3.98
N PHE A 45 5.23 8.56 -3.38
CA PHE A 45 3.89 9.06 -3.17
C PHE A 45 3.94 10.35 -2.33
N ASN A 46 3.30 11.40 -2.82
CA ASN A 46 3.23 12.67 -2.08
C ASN A 46 2.10 12.60 -1.04
N PRO A 47 2.41 12.57 0.27
CA PRO A 47 1.39 12.41 1.29
C PRO A 47 0.64 13.71 1.64
N VAL A 48 1.11 14.85 1.15
CA VAL A 48 0.54 16.14 1.53
C VAL A 48 -0.72 16.42 0.71
N PHE A 49 -1.86 16.51 1.37
CA PHE A 49 -3.10 16.91 0.75
C PHE A 49 -3.38 18.39 1.06
N ALA A 50 -3.53 19.19 0.03
CA ALA A 50 -3.80 20.63 0.16
C ALA A 50 -5.08 21.05 -0.59
N GLY A 51 -6.01 20.12 -0.76
CA GLY A 51 -7.28 20.38 -1.43
C GLY A 51 -7.23 20.35 -2.96
N GLU A 52 -6.10 19.93 -3.53
CA GLU A 52 -5.92 19.84 -4.98
C GLU A 52 -6.69 18.67 -5.60
N GLU A 53 -6.90 18.73 -6.90
CA GLU A 53 -7.47 17.62 -7.65
C GLU A 53 -6.54 16.40 -7.59
N PRO A 54 -7.10 15.17 -7.62
CA PRO A 54 -6.29 13.96 -7.60
C PRO A 54 -5.33 13.89 -8.79
N ASP A 55 -4.07 13.56 -8.53
CA ASP A 55 -3.09 13.34 -9.59
C ASP A 55 -3.20 11.93 -10.19
N GLU A 56 -2.33 11.63 -11.17
CA GLU A 56 -2.36 10.34 -11.87
C GLU A 56 -2.13 9.15 -10.95
N ILE A 57 -1.25 9.28 -9.95
CA ILE A 57 -0.95 8.20 -9.02
C ILE A 57 -2.18 7.88 -8.18
N VAL A 58 -2.84 8.91 -7.66
CA VAL A 58 -4.06 8.75 -6.85
C VAL A 58 -5.16 8.09 -7.68
N LEU A 59 -5.38 8.58 -8.89
CA LEU A 59 -6.40 8.02 -9.78
C LEU A 59 -6.09 6.57 -10.15
N ASN A 60 -4.82 6.24 -10.38
CA ASN A 60 -4.38 4.88 -10.68
C ASN A 60 -4.66 3.95 -9.49
N HIS A 61 -4.32 4.38 -8.28
CA HIS A 61 -4.56 3.57 -7.09
C HIS A 61 -6.06 3.34 -6.86
N ARG A 62 -6.88 4.36 -7.07
CA ARG A 62 -8.34 4.24 -6.95
C ARG A 62 -8.90 3.18 -7.90
N LYS A 63 -8.48 3.20 -9.16
CA LYS A 63 -8.93 2.22 -10.15
C LYS A 63 -8.51 0.80 -9.76
N ARG A 64 -7.32 0.65 -9.24
CA ARG A 64 -6.80 -0.67 -8.85
C ARG A 64 -7.54 -1.22 -7.64
N ILE A 65 -7.85 -0.37 -6.67
CA ILE A 65 -8.63 -0.75 -5.48
C ILE A 65 -10.02 -1.26 -5.88
N GLU A 66 -10.66 -0.60 -6.83
CA GLU A 66 -12.00 -0.99 -7.27
C GLU A 66 -12.07 -2.43 -7.79
N LYS A 67 -10.95 -2.96 -8.26
CA LYS A 67 -10.86 -4.32 -8.78
C LYS A 67 -10.55 -5.35 -7.69
N CYS A 68 -10.33 -4.92 -6.46
CA CYS A 68 -9.90 -5.78 -5.38
C CYS A 68 -11.01 -6.06 -4.38
N ASN A 69 -10.91 -7.20 -3.69
CA ASN A 69 -11.87 -7.63 -2.67
C ASN A 69 -11.35 -7.34 -1.26
N VAL A 70 -10.02 -7.27 -1.10
CA VAL A 70 -9.35 -7.17 0.20
C VAL A 70 -8.28 -6.10 0.11
N ILE A 71 -8.21 -5.26 1.14
CA ILE A 71 -7.14 -4.28 1.28
C ILE A 71 -6.26 -4.73 2.45
N VAL A 72 -4.95 -4.81 2.20
CA VAL A 72 -3.96 -5.15 3.23
C VAL A 72 -2.96 -4.01 3.33
N LEU A 73 -2.70 -3.58 4.55
CA LEU A 73 -1.76 -2.51 4.82
C LEU A 73 -0.63 -3.06 5.67
N ILE A 74 0.60 -2.94 5.20
CA ILE A 74 1.79 -3.34 5.94
C ILE A 74 2.69 -2.13 6.12
N ALA A 75 2.86 -1.71 7.37
CA ALA A 75 3.64 -0.53 7.71
C ALA A 75 4.07 -0.59 9.18
N PRO A 76 5.17 0.09 9.55
CA PRO A 76 5.56 0.17 10.95
C PRO A 76 4.65 1.12 11.72
N ILE A 77 4.69 1.02 13.04
CA ILE A 77 4.03 1.99 13.92
C ILE A 77 5.12 2.88 14.50
N TRP A 78 5.10 4.16 14.10
CA TRP A 78 6.04 5.17 14.62
C TRP A 78 5.24 6.22 15.41
N ASN A 79 5.66 6.49 16.64
CA ASN A 79 4.99 7.46 17.49
C ASN A 79 3.50 7.19 17.63
N PHE A 80 3.14 5.91 17.83
CA PHE A 80 1.76 5.43 18.05
C PHE A 80 0.83 5.61 16.86
N ARG A 81 1.39 5.78 15.65
CA ARG A 81 0.60 5.89 14.42
C ARG A 81 1.39 5.36 13.22
N MET A 82 0.73 5.27 12.09
CA MET A 82 1.38 4.85 10.85
C MET A 82 2.29 5.96 10.29
N PRO A 83 3.26 5.62 9.44
CA PRO A 83 4.12 6.63 8.81
C PRO A 83 3.30 7.68 8.05
N ALA A 84 3.82 8.90 7.99
CA ALA A 84 3.14 10.02 7.33
C ALA A 84 2.74 9.71 5.88
N ILE A 85 3.56 8.95 5.15
CA ILE A 85 3.25 8.60 3.76
C ILE A 85 1.99 7.74 3.66
N VAL A 86 1.76 6.85 4.63
CA VAL A 86 0.57 6.00 4.70
C VAL A 86 -0.65 6.82 5.09
N GLU A 87 -0.50 7.67 6.10
CA GLU A 87 -1.57 8.58 6.54
C GLU A 87 -2.02 9.48 5.40
N GLY A 88 -1.07 10.04 4.65
CA GLY A 88 -1.37 10.86 3.47
C GLY A 88 -2.03 10.07 2.35
N TRP A 89 -1.66 8.79 2.19
CA TRP A 89 -2.34 7.92 1.23
C TRP A 89 -3.80 7.73 1.61
N ILE A 90 -4.08 7.52 2.90
CA ILE A 90 -5.46 7.40 3.39
C ILE A 90 -6.24 8.69 3.13
N ASP A 91 -5.60 9.84 3.32
CA ASP A 91 -6.24 11.14 3.08
C ASP A 91 -6.61 11.34 1.61
N LYS A 92 -5.77 10.87 0.68
CA LYS A 92 -5.88 11.22 -0.74
C LYS A 92 -6.58 10.16 -1.57
N VAL A 93 -6.42 8.89 -1.24
CA VAL A 93 -6.98 7.77 -1.99
C VAL A 93 -8.24 7.25 -1.35
#